data_596c3638a9221d24404a2b03afde0b5d
#
_entry.id   596c3638a9221d24404a2b03afde0b5d
#
_cell.length_a   1.000
_cell.length_b   1.000
_cell.length_c   1.000
_cell.angle_alpha   90.00
_cell.angle_beta   90.00
_cell.angle_gamma   90.00
#
_symmetry.space_group_name_H-M   'P 1'
#
loop_
_entity.id
_entity.type
_entity.pdbx_description
1 polymer ?
#
loop_
_entity_poly.entity_id
_entity_poly.type
_entity_poly.pdbx_seq_one_letter_code
_entity_poly.pdbx_strand_id
1 'polypeptide(L)'
;SIGLIFLILISIVSLFFDIDKISKGFLFSGQKIVYRKDTPFGNLIVTKLDNQINFFENGVLLFATDNVINNEELVHYAMVQHKNPKNILLISGGFSGVFDEILKYKIHKIDYLEINPYIVDAGKKYTNFKDNPKINIINIDACLFLKQTKNLYDIILINLPEPATAQINRYYTVEFFKNLKTKLSDNGVVITGLQSVGNYISKEAAKNNSILYSSVKIFFKNILIIPGQKNYFILSDNNLTYNIPGKIKEKKITNSYVNEFYIDTLLLKARSEYILSNINKNEKQNKNFKPVLYFNELRYWLSYFKENYFWFFLMLLIIIILAITRVKFITLGLFTAGFSSSAIEIIILFSFQVIYGYIYQMTGIITVSY
;
A
#
# COMPACT_ATOMS: atom_id res chain seq x y z
N SER A 1 29.63 -29.53 -21.27
CA SER A 1 28.22 -29.86 -21.53
C SER A 1 27.54 -28.66 -22.15
N ILE A 2 26.50 -28.86 -22.97
CA ILE A 2 25.73 -27.80 -23.64
C ILE A 2 25.20 -26.78 -22.63
N GLY A 3 24.78 -27.21 -21.43
CA GLY A 3 24.34 -26.33 -20.36
C GLY A 3 25.41 -25.36 -19.84
N LEU A 4 26.66 -25.79 -19.77
CA LEU A 4 27.77 -24.93 -19.36
C LEU A 4 28.05 -23.84 -20.39
N ILE A 5 28.04 -24.21 -21.69
CA ILE A 5 28.19 -23.23 -22.80
C ILE A 5 27.09 -22.18 -22.76
N PHE A 6 25.84 -22.60 -22.52
CA PHE A 6 24.67 -21.69 -22.44
C PHE A 6 24.79 -20.73 -21.24
N LEU A 7 25.22 -21.22 -20.07
CA LEU A 7 25.49 -20.39 -18.89
C LEU A 7 26.61 -19.37 -19.14
N ILE A 8 27.71 -19.80 -19.77
CA ILE A 8 28.81 -18.89 -20.13
C ILE A 8 28.35 -17.84 -21.12
N LEU A 9 27.51 -18.20 -22.11
CA LEU A 9 26.98 -17.28 -23.11
C LEU A 9 26.05 -16.25 -22.47
N ILE A 10 25.16 -16.65 -21.55
CA ILE A 10 24.32 -15.74 -20.77
C ILE A 10 25.17 -14.80 -19.91
N SER A 11 26.20 -15.32 -19.25
CA SER A 11 27.10 -14.51 -18.43
C SER A 11 27.86 -13.49 -19.29
N ILE A 12 28.32 -13.86 -20.48
CA ILE A 12 28.99 -12.95 -21.43
C ILE A 12 27.99 -11.87 -21.90
N VAL A 13 26.77 -12.26 -22.30
CA VAL A 13 25.74 -11.32 -22.74
C VAL A 13 25.40 -10.33 -21.63
N SER A 14 25.30 -10.79 -20.37
CA SER A 14 25.02 -9.91 -19.21
C SER A 14 26.14 -8.92 -18.89
N LEU A 15 27.39 -9.18 -19.32
CA LEU A 15 28.51 -8.24 -19.18
C LEU A 15 28.47 -7.10 -20.22
N PHE A 16 27.91 -7.36 -21.41
CA PHE A 16 27.86 -6.37 -22.50
C PHE A 16 26.53 -5.62 -22.58
N PHE A 17 25.46 -6.21 -22.09
CA PHE A 17 24.12 -5.63 -22.13
C PHE A 17 23.58 -5.42 -20.71
N ASP A 18 23.20 -4.19 -20.41
CA ASP A 18 22.43 -3.89 -19.18
C ASP A 18 21.01 -4.42 -19.35
N ILE A 19 20.84 -5.74 -19.12
CA ILE A 19 19.58 -6.46 -19.26
C ILE A 19 18.49 -5.82 -18.38
N ASP A 20 18.90 -5.32 -17.21
CA ASP A 20 17.99 -4.64 -16.29
C ASP A 20 17.48 -3.32 -16.88
N LYS A 21 18.32 -2.54 -17.55
CA LYS A 21 17.91 -1.33 -18.24
C LYS A 21 16.96 -1.63 -19.41
N ILE A 22 17.23 -2.68 -20.18
CA ILE A 22 16.40 -3.10 -21.30
C ILE A 22 15.03 -3.57 -20.79
N SER A 23 14.99 -4.47 -19.81
CA SER A 23 13.73 -4.99 -19.25
C SER A 23 12.86 -3.91 -18.63
N LYS A 24 13.48 -2.94 -17.91
CA LYS A 24 12.78 -1.79 -17.36
C LYS A 24 12.29 -0.81 -18.43
N GLY A 25 13.02 -0.69 -19.54
CA GLY A 25 12.55 0.07 -20.69
C GLY A 25 11.25 -0.47 -21.28
N PHE A 26 11.10 -1.79 -21.31
CA PHE A 26 9.83 -2.44 -21.71
C PHE A 26 8.73 -2.26 -20.64
N LEU A 27 9.06 -2.43 -19.36
CA LEU A 27 8.10 -2.32 -18.27
C LEU A 27 7.51 -0.91 -18.14
N PHE A 28 8.32 0.13 -18.39
CA PHE A 28 7.91 1.53 -18.34
C PHE A 28 7.80 2.15 -19.74
N SER A 29 7.35 1.36 -20.74
CA SER A 29 7.14 1.85 -22.09
C SER A 29 6.24 3.09 -22.11
N GLY A 30 6.65 4.13 -22.84
CA GLY A 30 5.95 5.41 -22.92
C GLY A 30 6.26 6.39 -21.78
N GLN A 31 7.05 6.00 -20.77
CA GLN A 31 7.48 6.88 -19.67
C GLN A 31 9.00 7.06 -19.68
N LYS A 32 9.49 8.25 -19.35
CA LYS A 32 10.92 8.51 -19.20
C LYS A 32 11.38 8.18 -17.79
N ILE A 33 12.26 7.20 -17.61
CA ILE A 33 12.91 6.94 -16.32
C ILE A 33 13.87 8.10 -16.03
N VAL A 34 13.62 8.87 -14.95
CA VAL A 34 14.44 10.00 -14.51
C VAL A 34 15.33 9.69 -13.32
N TYR A 35 15.01 8.63 -12.56
CA TYR A 35 15.80 8.15 -11.44
C TYR A 35 15.62 6.65 -11.25
N ARG A 36 16.70 5.97 -10.90
CA ARG A 36 16.71 4.54 -10.58
C ARG A 36 17.75 4.29 -9.50
N LYS A 37 17.37 3.53 -8.48
CA LYS A 37 18.28 3.12 -7.42
C LYS A 37 17.81 1.84 -6.74
N ASP A 38 18.71 0.87 -6.59
CA ASP A 38 18.50 -0.23 -5.68
C ASP A 38 18.80 0.24 -4.27
N THR A 39 17.82 0.13 -3.40
CA THR A 39 17.87 0.60 -2.02
C THR A 39 17.74 -0.59 -1.06
N PRO A 40 18.07 -0.44 0.21
CA PRO A 40 17.81 -1.48 1.22
C PRO A 40 16.33 -1.90 1.31
N PHE A 41 15.40 -1.04 0.86
CA PHE A 41 13.96 -1.24 0.95
C PHE A 41 13.37 -1.85 -0.33
N GLY A 42 14.04 -1.68 -1.45
CA GLY A 42 13.61 -2.18 -2.75
C GLY A 42 14.21 -1.41 -3.92
N ASN A 43 13.85 -1.82 -5.13
CA ASN A 43 14.23 -1.12 -6.34
C ASN A 43 13.33 0.11 -6.54
N LEU A 44 13.88 1.31 -6.35
CA LEU A 44 13.18 2.58 -6.54
C LEU A 44 13.36 3.07 -7.97
N ILE A 45 12.26 3.33 -8.65
CA ILE A 45 12.22 3.92 -9.99
C ILE A 45 11.31 5.14 -9.96
N VAL A 46 11.82 6.26 -10.48
CA VAL A 46 11.02 7.46 -10.72
C VAL A 46 10.90 7.67 -12.22
N THR A 47 9.69 7.78 -12.71
CA THR A 47 9.41 8.04 -14.11
C THR A 47 8.72 9.39 -14.30
N LYS A 48 8.86 9.93 -15.49
CA LYS A 48 8.17 11.14 -15.92
C LYS A 48 7.31 10.82 -17.15
N LEU A 49 6.03 11.18 -17.07
CA LEU A 49 5.07 11.15 -18.17
C LEU A 49 4.49 12.55 -18.27
N ASP A 50 4.82 13.29 -19.32
CA ASP A 50 4.51 14.71 -19.47
C ASP A 50 4.99 15.54 -18.26
N ASN A 51 4.07 16.09 -17.47
CA ASN A 51 4.38 16.79 -16.21
C ASN A 51 4.27 15.92 -14.97
N GLN A 52 3.70 14.72 -15.09
CA GLN A 52 3.49 13.81 -13.99
C GLN A 52 4.79 13.05 -13.64
N ILE A 53 5.11 13.03 -12.37
CA ILE A 53 6.20 12.21 -11.81
C ILE A 53 5.59 11.05 -11.05
N ASN A 54 6.00 9.82 -11.41
CA ASN A 54 5.51 8.60 -10.78
C ASN A 54 6.64 7.94 -9.99
N PHE A 55 6.33 7.50 -8.78
CA PHE A 55 7.27 6.81 -7.89
C PHE A 55 6.86 5.35 -7.77
N PHE A 56 7.77 4.46 -8.14
CA PHE A 56 7.58 3.01 -8.06
C PHE A 56 8.61 2.39 -7.13
N GLU A 57 8.19 1.47 -6.29
CA GLU A 57 9.08 0.61 -5.51
C GLU A 57 8.73 -0.85 -5.77
N ASN A 58 9.74 -1.64 -6.19
CA ASN A 58 9.54 -3.04 -6.60
C ASN A 58 8.43 -3.22 -7.66
N GLY A 59 8.29 -2.27 -8.58
CA GLY A 59 7.26 -2.28 -9.63
C GLY A 59 5.86 -1.84 -9.18
N VAL A 60 5.66 -1.57 -7.89
CA VAL A 60 4.39 -1.05 -7.35
C VAL A 60 4.40 0.47 -7.39
N LEU A 61 3.37 1.08 -7.98
CA LEU A 61 3.17 2.53 -7.95
C LEU A 61 2.84 2.96 -6.51
N LEU A 62 3.72 3.75 -5.90
CA LEU A 62 3.50 4.30 -4.56
C LEU A 62 2.60 5.53 -4.63
N PHE A 63 2.95 6.47 -5.50
CA PHE A 63 2.19 7.71 -5.74
C PHE A 63 2.61 8.37 -7.05
N ALA A 64 1.77 9.31 -7.52
CA ALA A 64 2.02 10.18 -8.66
C ALA A 64 1.70 11.63 -8.29
N THR A 65 2.40 12.62 -8.90
CA THR A 65 2.26 14.04 -8.54
C THR A 65 0.97 14.69 -9.04
N ASP A 66 0.44 14.26 -10.17
CA ASP A 66 -0.74 14.88 -10.81
C ASP A 66 -2.08 14.28 -10.36
N ASN A 67 -2.08 13.47 -9.32
CA ASN A 67 -3.30 12.86 -8.79
C ASN A 67 -4.02 13.80 -7.80
N VAL A 68 -4.40 14.98 -8.28
CA VAL A 68 -5.05 16.02 -7.47
C VAL A 68 -6.31 15.53 -6.79
N ILE A 69 -7.15 14.76 -7.50
CA ILE A 69 -8.40 14.23 -6.94
C ILE A 69 -8.11 13.34 -5.72
N ASN A 70 -7.20 12.38 -5.84
CA ASN A 70 -6.85 11.50 -4.73
C ASN A 70 -6.26 12.27 -3.53
N ASN A 71 -5.43 13.29 -3.79
CA ASN A 71 -4.83 14.11 -2.74
C ASN A 71 -5.91 14.91 -1.99
N GLU A 72 -6.82 15.56 -2.74
CA GLU A 72 -7.94 16.30 -2.14
C GLU A 72 -8.88 15.37 -1.36
N GLU A 73 -9.27 14.22 -1.92
CA GLU A 73 -10.14 13.24 -1.25
C GLU A 73 -9.50 12.74 0.04
N LEU A 74 -8.25 12.27 -0.01
CA LEU A 74 -7.54 11.75 1.16
C LEU A 74 -7.49 12.79 2.29
N VAL A 75 -7.11 14.02 1.95
CA VAL A 75 -6.89 15.06 2.95
C VAL A 75 -8.23 15.62 3.46
N HIS A 76 -9.08 16.07 2.55
CA HIS A 76 -10.26 16.83 2.96
C HIS A 76 -11.34 15.95 3.58
N TYR A 77 -11.50 14.68 3.14
CA TYR A 77 -12.44 13.75 3.76
C TYR A 77 -12.14 13.51 5.24
N ALA A 78 -10.86 13.51 5.64
CA ALA A 78 -10.46 13.38 7.03
C ALA A 78 -10.45 14.71 7.79
N MET A 79 -9.83 15.74 7.22
CA MET A 79 -9.58 17.02 7.90
C MET A 79 -10.86 17.76 8.28
N VAL A 80 -11.94 17.61 7.49
CA VAL A 80 -13.22 18.25 7.78
C VAL A 80 -14.01 17.55 8.89
N GLN A 81 -13.69 16.31 9.21
CA GLN A 81 -14.33 15.58 10.31
C GLN A 81 -13.88 16.12 11.68
N HIS A 82 -12.74 16.76 11.75
CA HIS A 82 -12.22 17.38 12.96
C HIS A 82 -12.43 18.90 12.96
N LYS A 83 -12.91 19.44 14.09
CA LYS A 83 -13.24 20.87 14.18
C LYS A 83 -12.03 21.77 13.91
N ASN A 84 -10.89 21.48 14.53
CA ASN A 84 -9.67 22.29 14.45
C ASN A 84 -8.42 21.40 14.57
N PRO A 85 -8.06 20.64 13.51
CA PRO A 85 -6.92 19.74 13.55
C PRO A 85 -5.60 20.54 13.63
N LYS A 86 -4.67 20.11 14.50
CA LYS A 86 -3.40 20.77 14.75
C LYS A 86 -2.20 19.88 14.44
N ASN A 87 -2.24 18.65 14.93
CA ASN A 87 -1.14 17.70 14.80
C ASN A 87 -1.55 16.59 13.82
N ILE A 88 -0.85 16.51 12.72
CA ILE A 88 -1.15 15.58 11.63
C ILE A 88 -0.05 14.54 11.55
N LEU A 89 -0.42 13.29 11.43
CA LEU A 89 0.48 12.20 11.06
C LEU A 89 0.16 11.78 9.62
N LEU A 90 1.14 11.85 8.75
CA LEU A 90 1.05 11.36 7.38
C LEU A 90 1.97 10.14 7.20
N ILE A 91 1.41 9.03 6.77
CA ILE A 91 2.14 7.80 6.51
C ILE A 91 2.23 7.60 5.01
N SER A 92 3.44 7.77 4.46
CA SER A 92 3.82 7.67 3.06
C SER A 92 3.12 8.65 2.11
N GLY A 93 3.62 8.73 0.86
CA GLY A 93 2.98 9.45 -0.25
C GLY A 93 2.91 10.98 -0.13
N GLY A 94 3.69 11.61 0.77
CA GLY A 94 3.63 13.06 1.00
C GLY A 94 4.00 13.91 -0.23
N PHE A 95 4.90 13.42 -1.06
CA PHE A 95 5.39 14.13 -2.24
C PHE A 95 4.44 14.09 -3.46
N SER A 96 3.27 13.47 -3.33
CA SER A 96 2.23 13.50 -4.37
C SER A 96 1.52 14.85 -4.52
N GLY A 97 1.70 15.78 -3.56
CA GLY A 97 0.94 17.02 -3.41
C GLY A 97 0.07 17.06 -2.15
N VAL A 98 0.07 15.99 -1.37
CA VAL A 98 -0.70 15.87 -0.11
C VAL A 98 -0.28 16.93 0.91
N PHE A 99 0.99 17.32 0.97
CA PHE A 99 1.46 18.40 1.86
C PHE A 99 0.74 19.71 1.58
N ASP A 100 0.59 20.08 0.31
CA ASP A 100 -0.05 21.34 -0.08
C ASP A 100 -1.52 21.36 0.34
N GLU A 101 -2.21 20.23 0.23
CA GLU A 101 -3.60 20.09 0.67
C GLU A 101 -3.74 20.19 2.20
N ILE A 102 -2.83 19.57 2.95
CA ILE A 102 -2.83 19.68 4.43
C ILE A 102 -2.53 21.11 4.88
N LEU A 103 -1.61 21.80 4.22
CA LEU A 103 -1.19 23.16 4.54
C LEU A 103 -2.28 24.23 4.28
N LYS A 104 -3.35 23.90 3.55
CA LYS A 104 -4.54 24.76 3.45
C LYS A 104 -5.24 24.95 4.81
N TYR A 105 -4.99 24.07 5.79
CA TYR A 105 -5.55 24.14 7.13
C TYR A 105 -4.60 24.84 8.12
N LYS A 106 -5.16 25.42 9.19
CA LYS A 106 -4.38 26.08 10.25
C LYS A 106 -3.78 25.05 11.23
N ILE A 107 -2.86 24.25 10.72
CA ILE A 107 -2.18 23.20 11.49
C ILE A 107 -0.94 23.74 12.22
N HIS A 108 -0.48 23.00 13.25
CA HIS A 108 0.79 23.24 13.92
C HIS A 108 1.91 22.44 13.26
N LYS A 109 1.70 21.14 13.05
CA LYS A 109 2.76 20.23 12.64
C LYS A 109 2.22 19.08 11.80
N ILE A 110 3.04 18.63 10.84
CA ILE A 110 2.93 17.37 10.12
C ILE A 110 4.14 16.52 10.47
N ASP A 111 3.95 15.37 11.11
CA ASP A 111 4.95 14.32 11.16
C ASP A 111 4.72 13.42 9.95
N TYR A 112 5.67 13.37 9.03
CA TYR A 112 5.62 12.57 7.82
C TYR A 112 6.54 11.38 7.95
N LEU A 113 5.98 10.18 7.89
CA LEU A 113 6.73 8.93 7.97
C LEU A 113 6.96 8.37 6.59
N GLU A 114 8.23 8.22 6.24
CA GLU A 114 8.65 7.53 5.02
C GLU A 114 9.82 6.60 5.37
N ILE A 115 9.61 5.29 5.18
CA ILE A 115 10.61 4.30 5.56
C ILE A 115 11.86 4.39 4.70
N ASN A 116 11.69 4.70 3.42
CA ASN A 116 12.77 4.76 2.44
C ASN A 116 13.29 6.20 2.27
N PRO A 117 14.47 6.57 2.82
CA PRO A 117 15.02 7.92 2.69
C PRO A 117 15.29 8.32 1.23
N TYR A 118 15.53 7.36 0.35
CA TYR A 118 15.76 7.66 -1.07
C TYR A 118 14.48 8.12 -1.79
N ILE A 119 13.29 7.77 -1.29
CA ILE A 119 12.02 8.35 -1.75
C ILE A 119 11.96 9.82 -1.35
N VAL A 120 12.41 10.17 -0.15
CA VAL A 120 12.46 11.56 0.33
C VAL A 120 13.40 12.40 -0.55
N ASP A 121 14.62 11.89 -0.79
CA ASP A 121 15.62 12.57 -1.63
C ASP A 121 15.09 12.77 -3.07
N ALA A 122 14.52 11.73 -3.65
CA ALA A 122 13.93 11.80 -4.98
C ALA A 122 12.68 12.72 -5.00
N GLY A 123 11.85 12.67 -3.97
CA GLY A 123 10.69 13.56 -3.81
C GLY A 123 11.10 15.02 -3.80
N LYS A 124 12.07 15.40 -2.97
CA LYS A 124 12.61 16.76 -2.93
C LYS A 124 13.20 17.22 -4.26
N LYS A 125 13.81 16.31 -5.01
CA LYS A 125 14.51 16.62 -6.27
C LYS A 125 13.59 16.71 -7.48
N TYR A 126 12.59 15.83 -7.57
CA TYR A 126 11.80 15.66 -8.81
C TYR A 126 10.37 16.14 -8.71
N THR A 127 9.89 16.50 -7.51
CA THR A 127 8.55 17.11 -7.33
C THR A 127 8.65 18.61 -7.04
N ASN A 128 7.49 19.29 -7.01
CA ASN A 128 7.39 20.70 -6.65
C ASN A 128 7.42 20.93 -5.12
N PHE A 129 7.95 20.00 -4.35
CA PHE A 129 8.02 20.11 -2.89
C PHE A 129 8.82 21.33 -2.46
N LYS A 130 8.28 22.08 -1.50
CA LYS A 130 8.95 23.21 -0.85
C LYS A 130 9.12 22.88 0.63
N ASP A 131 10.34 23.07 1.14
CA ASP A 131 10.60 22.91 2.58
C ASP A 131 9.70 23.86 3.38
N ASN A 132 9.07 23.30 4.40
CA ASN A 132 8.17 24.05 5.27
C ASN A 132 8.47 23.63 6.73
N PRO A 133 8.65 24.60 7.67
CA PRO A 133 9.00 24.30 9.07
C PRO A 133 7.94 23.50 9.81
N LYS A 134 6.70 23.44 9.31
CA LYS A 134 5.64 22.60 9.86
C LYS A 134 5.76 21.13 9.47
N ILE A 135 6.55 20.79 8.46
CA ILE A 135 6.73 19.42 7.96
C ILE A 135 7.98 18.84 8.58
N ASN A 136 7.81 17.82 9.40
CA ASN A 136 8.89 17.06 10.00
C ASN A 136 8.95 15.69 9.33
N ILE A 137 9.99 15.45 8.52
CA ILE A 137 10.19 14.20 7.79
C ILE A 137 10.97 13.24 8.68
N ILE A 138 10.44 12.03 8.89
CA ILE A 138 10.99 11.02 9.79
C ILE A 138 11.15 9.73 8.99
N ASN A 139 12.40 9.30 8.76
CA ASN A 139 12.71 8.06 8.08
C ASN A 139 12.64 6.87 9.04
N ILE A 140 11.44 6.33 9.22
CA ILE A 140 11.17 5.21 10.11
C ILE A 140 9.97 4.40 9.61
N ASP A 141 9.95 3.11 9.94
CA ASP A 141 8.77 2.26 9.79
C ASP A 141 7.62 2.75 10.68
N ALA A 142 6.42 2.94 10.10
CA ALA A 142 5.29 3.48 10.86
C ALA A 142 4.81 2.55 11.97
N CYS A 143 4.93 1.21 11.81
CA CYS A 143 4.60 0.27 12.89
C CYS A 143 5.55 0.43 14.08
N LEU A 144 6.83 0.69 13.82
CA LEU A 144 7.83 0.96 14.85
C LEU A 144 7.61 2.32 15.50
N PHE A 145 7.40 3.36 14.68
CA PHE A 145 7.14 4.72 15.16
C PHE A 145 5.94 4.77 16.11
N LEU A 146 4.82 4.15 15.74
CA LEU A 146 3.62 4.11 16.57
C LEU A 146 3.84 3.43 17.94
N LYS A 147 4.80 2.52 18.05
CA LYS A 147 5.18 1.91 19.34
C LYS A 147 6.01 2.85 20.22
N GLN A 148 6.84 3.70 19.61
CA GLN A 148 7.83 4.53 20.29
C GLN A 148 7.33 5.95 20.62
N THR A 149 6.55 6.55 19.71
CA THR A 149 6.10 7.94 19.89
C THR A 149 5.18 8.11 21.08
N LYS A 150 5.33 9.26 21.76
CA LYS A 150 4.40 9.73 22.80
C LYS A 150 3.42 10.78 22.27
N ASN A 151 3.60 11.23 21.02
CA ASN A 151 2.74 12.25 20.43
C ASN A 151 1.34 11.69 20.16
N LEU A 152 0.35 12.57 20.31
CA LEU A 152 -1.03 12.34 19.91
C LEU A 152 -1.35 13.18 18.69
N TYR A 153 -2.14 12.61 17.80
CA TYR A 153 -2.49 13.21 16.50
C TYR A 153 -4.00 13.42 16.37
N ASP A 154 -4.37 14.56 15.83
CA ASP A 154 -5.76 14.87 15.53
C ASP A 154 -6.23 14.19 14.26
N ILE A 155 -5.33 14.07 13.28
CA ILE A 155 -5.58 13.38 12.03
C ILE A 155 -4.42 12.45 11.72
N ILE A 156 -4.74 11.22 11.31
CA ILE A 156 -3.78 10.26 10.79
C ILE A 156 -4.20 9.88 9.36
N LEU A 157 -3.36 10.25 8.38
CA LEU A 157 -3.56 9.97 6.97
C LEU A 157 -2.67 8.81 6.57
N ILE A 158 -3.25 7.72 6.06
CA ILE A 158 -2.53 6.54 5.56
C ILE A 158 -2.62 6.57 4.04
N ASN A 159 -1.56 7.07 3.39
CA ASN A 159 -1.48 7.20 1.93
C ASN A 159 -0.60 6.10 1.33
N LEU A 160 -1.01 4.88 1.53
CA LEU A 160 -0.32 3.69 1.02
C LEU A 160 -1.07 3.10 -0.18
N PRO A 161 -0.35 2.38 -1.07
CA PRO A 161 -1.01 1.57 -2.09
C PRO A 161 -1.80 0.41 -1.48
N GLU A 162 -2.46 -0.36 -2.35
CA GLU A 162 -3.21 -1.56 -1.97
C GLU A 162 -2.31 -2.60 -1.29
N PRO A 163 -2.85 -3.43 -0.38
CA PRO A 163 -2.09 -4.43 0.37
C PRO A 163 -1.69 -5.64 -0.50
N ALA A 164 -1.09 -5.36 -1.66
CA ALA A 164 -0.65 -6.35 -2.64
C ALA A 164 0.69 -7.03 -2.30
N THR A 165 1.35 -6.60 -1.22
CA THR A 165 2.58 -7.22 -0.68
C THR A 165 2.45 -7.43 0.82
N ALA A 166 3.22 -8.38 1.37
CA ALA A 166 3.26 -8.60 2.81
C ALA A 166 3.73 -7.35 3.58
N GLN A 167 4.64 -6.59 2.99
CA GLN A 167 5.16 -5.32 3.54
C GLN A 167 4.04 -4.29 3.69
N ILE A 168 3.24 -4.06 2.67
CA ILE A 168 2.15 -3.07 2.69
C ILE A 168 0.98 -3.59 3.54
N ASN A 169 0.69 -4.91 3.50
CA ASN A 169 -0.40 -5.50 4.26
C ASN A 169 -0.29 -5.26 5.78
N ARG A 170 0.92 -5.05 6.32
CA ARG A 170 1.14 -4.75 7.74
C ARG A 170 0.37 -3.51 8.24
N TYR A 171 0.16 -2.54 7.37
CA TYR A 171 -0.56 -1.28 7.66
C TYR A 171 -2.09 -1.42 7.59
N TYR A 172 -2.59 -2.62 7.30
CA TYR A 172 -4.02 -2.95 7.23
C TYR A 172 -4.43 -4.02 8.24
N THR A 173 -3.58 -4.28 9.27
CA THR A 173 -3.79 -5.34 10.26
C THR A 173 -4.41 -4.83 11.55
N VAL A 174 -5.07 -5.74 12.28
CA VAL A 174 -5.61 -5.47 13.63
C VAL A 174 -4.53 -4.92 14.55
N GLU A 175 -3.30 -5.47 14.50
CA GLU A 175 -2.18 -5.06 15.32
C GLU A 175 -1.75 -3.62 15.03
N PHE A 176 -1.76 -3.23 13.76
CA PHE A 176 -1.44 -1.86 13.35
C PHE A 176 -2.50 -0.88 13.87
N PHE A 177 -3.78 -1.14 13.62
CA PHE A 177 -4.86 -0.24 14.07
C PHE A 177 -4.98 -0.16 15.59
N LYS A 178 -4.65 -1.25 16.32
CA LYS A 178 -4.55 -1.23 17.78
C LYS A 178 -3.52 -0.20 18.26
N ASN A 179 -2.31 -0.25 17.71
CA ASN A 179 -1.24 0.69 18.08
C ASN A 179 -1.58 2.12 17.64
N LEU A 180 -2.11 2.28 16.42
CA LEU A 180 -2.50 3.57 15.86
C LEU A 180 -3.58 4.25 16.72
N LYS A 181 -4.57 3.49 17.22
CA LYS A 181 -5.63 4.01 18.08
C LYS A 181 -5.07 4.66 19.36
N THR A 182 -3.98 4.14 19.91
CA THR A 182 -3.34 4.72 21.12
C THR A 182 -2.64 6.05 20.87
N LYS A 183 -2.45 6.43 19.59
CA LYS A 183 -1.79 7.67 19.17
C LYS A 183 -2.77 8.71 18.61
N LEU A 184 -4.05 8.43 18.74
CA LEU A 184 -5.11 9.32 18.32
C LEU A 184 -5.56 10.17 19.50
N SER A 185 -5.71 11.49 19.31
CA SER A 185 -6.33 12.38 20.30
C SER A 185 -7.82 12.03 20.49
N ASP A 186 -8.45 12.54 21.54
CA ASP A 186 -9.84 12.20 21.90
C ASP A 186 -10.85 12.42 20.75
N ASN A 187 -10.64 13.46 19.94
CA ASN A 187 -11.47 13.76 18.77
C ASN A 187 -10.80 13.39 17.45
N GLY A 188 -9.79 12.53 17.51
CA GLY A 188 -8.97 12.25 16.35
C GLY A 188 -9.67 11.41 15.30
N VAL A 189 -9.20 11.56 14.05
CA VAL A 189 -9.73 10.90 12.86
C VAL A 189 -8.60 10.20 12.12
N VAL A 190 -8.88 9.01 11.66
CA VAL A 190 -7.99 8.23 10.78
C VAL A 190 -8.64 8.08 9.43
N ILE A 191 -7.86 8.16 8.36
CA ILE A 191 -8.29 7.78 7.02
C ILE A 191 -7.32 6.79 6.40
N THR A 192 -7.87 5.78 5.78
CA THR A 192 -7.17 4.83 4.90
C THR A 192 -8.08 4.48 3.75
N GLY A 193 -7.58 3.82 2.71
CA GLY A 193 -8.41 3.48 1.56
C GLY A 193 -8.03 2.14 0.95
N LEU A 194 -9.00 1.53 0.28
CA LEU A 194 -8.83 0.40 -0.62
C LEU A 194 -9.31 0.81 -2.01
N GLN A 195 -8.92 0.06 -3.02
CA GLN A 195 -9.29 0.31 -4.40
C GLN A 195 -10.80 0.54 -4.54
N SER A 196 -11.14 1.61 -5.24
CA SER A 196 -12.53 1.94 -5.55
C SER A 196 -13.11 0.96 -6.56
N VAL A 197 -14.38 0.69 -6.42
CA VAL A 197 -15.14 -0.22 -7.28
C VAL A 197 -16.21 0.55 -8.07
N GLY A 198 -15.89 1.67 -8.62
CA GLY A 198 -16.79 2.40 -9.52
C GLY A 198 -18.30 2.28 -9.15
N ASN A 199 -19.12 1.88 -10.12
CA ASN A 199 -20.57 1.72 -9.93
C ASN A 199 -21.01 0.30 -9.56
N TYR A 200 -20.13 -0.68 -9.60
CA TYR A 200 -20.43 -2.09 -9.30
C TYR A 200 -19.35 -2.70 -8.40
N ILE A 201 -19.79 -3.30 -7.30
CA ILE A 201 -18.89 -3.97 -6.37
C ILE A 201 -18.76 -5.44 -6.75
N SER A 202 -17.56 -5.88 -7.20
CA SER A 202 -17.27 -7.30 -7.36
C SER A 202 -17.28 -8.02 -6.00
N LYS A 203 -17.49 -9.35 -6.02
CA LYS A 203 -17.46 -10.16 -4.79
C LYS A 203 -16.12 -10.05 -4.06
N GLU A 204 -15.03 -10.00 -4.79
CA GLU A 204 -13.67 -9.89 -4.26
C GLU A 204 -13.44 -8.52 -3.60
N ALA A 205 -13.87 -7.44 -4.26
CA ALA A 205 -13.77 -6.09 -3.72
C ALA A 205 -14.66 -5.89 -2.49
N ALA A 206 -15.91 -6.41 -2.51
CA ALA A 206 -16.78 -6.42 -1.34
C ALA A 206 -16.15 -7.16 -0.16
N LYS A 207 -15.44 -8.28 -0.45
CA LYS A 207 -14.73 -9.05 0.55
C LYS A 207 -13.52 -8.28 1.09
N ASN A 208 -12.73 -7.59 0.27
CA ASN A 208 -11.62 -6.74 0.73
C ASN A 208 -12.12 -5.65 1.68
N ASN A 209 -13.18 -4.93 1.29
CA ASN A 209 -13.82 -3.94 2.16
C ASN A 209 -14.34 -4.56 3.47
N SER A 210 -14.91 -5.77 3.42
CA SER A 210 -15.41 -6.50 4.60
C SER A 210 -14.30 -6.90 5.56
N ILE A 211 -13.16 -7.37 5.02
CA ILE A 211 -11.97 -7.74 5.81
C ILE A 211 -11.42 -6.50 6.53
N LEU A 212 -11.24 -5.37 5.81
CA LEU A 212 -10.76 -4.13 6.43
C LEU A 212 -11.76 -3.62 7.47
N TYR A 213 -13.06 -3.56 7.15
CA TYR A 213 -14.10 -3.16 8.09
C TYR A 213 -14.05 -3.99 9.37
N SER A 214 -13.99 -5.32 9.25
CA SER A 214 -13.92 -6.23 10.39
C SER A 214 -12.65 -6.08 11.22
N SER A 215 -11.56 -5.62 10.60
CA SER A 215 -10.26 -5.39 11.28
C SER A 215 -10.25 -4.08 12.08
N VAL A 216 -11.01 -3.05 11.64
CA VAL A 216 -10.99 -1.73 12.29
C VAL A 216 -12.15 -1.53 13.27
N LYS A 217 -13.32 -2.16 13.06
CA LYS A 217 -14.55 -1.95 13.85
C LYS A 217 -14.40 -2.22 15.35
N ILE A 218 -13.40 -3.01 15.74
CA ILE A 218 -13.14 -3.33 17.15
C ILE A 218 -12.45 -2.19 17.92
N PHE A 219 -11.92 -1.19 17.19
CA PHE A 219 -11.17 -0.06 17.77
C PHE A 219 -11.88 1.27 17.63
N PHE A 220 -12.84 1.41 16.69
CA PHE A 220 -13.49 2.66 16.38
C PHE A 220 -15.01 2.53 16.45
N LYS A 221 -15.67 3.47 17.12
CA LYS A 221 -17.13 3.50 17.28
C LYS A 221 -17.84 3.83 15.97
N ASN A 222 -17.27 4.76 15.19
CA ASN A 222 -17.83 5.24 13.95
C ASN A 222 -16.90 4.97 12.78
N ILE A 223 -17.43 4.37 11.74
CA ILE A 223 -16.76 4.07 10.48
C ILE A 223 -17.60 4.61 9.35
N LEU A 224 -17.06 5.57 8.62
CA LEU A 224 -17.67 6.13 7.43
C LEU A 224 -16.89 5.68 6.22
N ILE A 225 -17.54 5.10 5.21
CA ILE A 225 -16.89 4.71 3.97
C ILE A 225 -17.33 5.66 2.88
N ILE A 226 -16.41 6.44 2.34
CA ILE A 226 -16.70 7.39 1.26
C ILE A 226 -16.07 6.87 -0.02
N PRO A 227 -16.88 6.57 -1.06
CA PRO A 227 -16.36 6.21 -2.37
C PRO A 227 -15.81 7.44 -3.11
N GLY A 228 -14.63 7.27 -3.69
CA GLY A 228 -13.92 8.24 -4.49
C GLY A 228 -12.93 7.54 -5.41
N GLN A 229 -11.72 8.07 -5.56
CA GLN A 229 -10.60 7.37 -6.22
C GLN A 229 -10.26 6.07 -5.50
N LYS A 230 -10.46 6.06 -4.17
CA LYS A 230 -10.46 4.87 -3.32
C LYS A 230 -11.80 4.78 -2.57
N ASN A 231 -12.09 3.61 -2.02
CA ASN A 231 -13.08 3.51 -0.95
C ASN A 231 -12.38 3.94 0.34
N TYR A 232 -12.60 5.20 0.75
CA TYR A 232 -11.96 5.76 1.93
C TYR A 232 -12.70 5.37 3.19
N PHE A 233 -12.00 4.72 4.11
CA PHE A 233 -12.47 4.40 5.45
C PHE A 233 -12.04 5.50 6.39
N ILE A 234 -13.00 6.27 6.88
CA ILE A 234 -12.81 7.32 7.86
C ILE A 234 -13.25 6.77 9.22
N LEU A 235 -12.34 6.77 10.18
CA LEU A 235 -12.46 6.08 11.45
C LEU A 235 -12.35 7.09 12.59
N SER A 236 -13.31 7.08 13.51
CA SER A 236 -13.28 7.94 14.72
C SER A 236 -14.19 7.37 15.81
N ASP A 237 -14.04 7.86 17.04
CA ASP A 237 -15.03 7.64 18.09
C ASP A 237 -16.13 8.70 18.11
N ASN A 238 -15.92 9.81 17.38
CA ASN A 238 -16.87 10.89 17.27
C ASN A 238 -17.77 10.72 16.03
N ASN A 239 -18.88 11.46 16.02
CA ASN A 239 -19.77 11.48 14.88
C ASN A 239 -19.05 11.99 13.63
N LEU A 240 -19.24 11.28 12.53
CA LEU A 240 -18.71 11.60 11.22
C LEU A 240 -19.82 12.13 10.32
N THR A 241 -19.50 12.96 9.34
CA THR A 241 -20.46 13.60 8.45
C THR A 241 -20.17 13.33 6.98
N TYR A 242 -21.23 13.18 6.18
CA TYR A 242 -21.18 13.16 4.72
C TYR A 242 -21.12 14.57 4.11
N ASN A 243 -21.46 15.61 4.88
CA ASN A 243 -21.48 16.98 4.39
C ASN A 243 -20.05 17.56 4.24
N ILE A 244 -19.24 16.90 3.41
CA ILE A 244 -17.86 17.31 3.12
C ILE A 244 -17.81 18.70 2.47
N PRO A 245 -18.58 18.98 1.37
CA PRO A 245 -18.56 20.29 0.72
C PRO A 245 -18.96 21.43 1.67
N GLY A 246 -20.00 21.23 2.46
CA GLY A 246 -20.43 22.24 3.43
C GLY A 246 -19.35 22.56 4.46
N LYS A 247 -18.64 21.53 4.95
CA LYS A 247 -17.51 21.73 5.90
C LYS A 247 -16.31 22.41 5.25
N ILE A 248 -16.00 22.12 3.99
CA ILE A 248 -14.97 22.82 3.21
C ILE A 248 -15.29 24.32 3.12
N LYS A 249 -16.55 24.64 2.77
CA LYS A 249 -17.03 26.02 2.68
C LYS A 249 -16.98 26.76 4.03
N GLU A 250 -17.41 26.11 5.13
CA GLU A 250 -17.28 26.65 6.49
C GLU A 250 -15.83 27.00 6.85
N LYS A 251 -14.87 26.16 6.42
CA LYS A 251 -13.43 26.37 6.66
C LYS A 251 -12.78 27.35 5.67
N LYS A 252 -13.51 27.84 4.68
CA LYS A 252 -13.05 28.76 3.62
C LYS A 252 -11.84 28.20 2.85
N ILE A 253 -11.89 26.91 2.51
CA ILE A 253 -10.86 26.21 1.73
C ILE A 253 -11.30 26.14 0.27
N THR A 254 -10.37 26.42 -0.64
CA THR A 254 -10.59 26.32 -2.08
C THR A 254 -9.95 25.04 -2.60
N ASN A 255 -10.74 24.22 -3.28
CA ASN A 255 -10.34 22.95 -3.87
C ASN A 255 -10.83 22.86 -5.30
N SER A 256 -10.14 22.05 -6.12
CA SER A 256 -10.50 21.83 -7.52
C SER A 256 -11.66 20.82 -7.65
N TYR A 257 -11.67 19.77 -6.85
CA TYR A 257 -12.60 18.66 -6.99
C TYR A 257 -13.44 18.38 -5.73
N VAL A 258 -12.88 18.51 -4.51
CA VAL A 258 -13.61 18.27 -3.29
C VAL A 258 -14.37 19.53 -2.87
N ASN A 259 -15.44 19.87 -3.61
CA ASN A 259 -16.26 21.05 -3.42
C ASN A 259 -17.72 20.81 -3.79
N GLU A 260 -18.59 21.81 -3.61
CA GLU A 260 -20.04 21.73 -3.85
C GLU A 260 -20.44 21.53 -5.32
N PHE A 261 -19.52 21.76 -6.28
CA PHE A 261 -19.82 21.60 -7.71
C PHE A 261 -19.61 20.16 -8.20
N TYR A 262 -18.70 19.41 -7.54
CA TYR A 262 -18.35 18.05 -7.93
C TYR A 262 -18.92 16.99 -6.97
N ILE A 263 -19.19 17.35 -5.72
CA ILE A 263 -19.68 16.39 -4.71
C ILE A 263 -21.10 16.72 -4.32
N ASP A 264 -22.04 15.87 -4.75
CA ASP A 264 -23.38 15.82 -4.23
C ASP A 264 -23.40 14.98 -2.94
N THR A 265 -23.76 15.61 -1.82
CA THR A 265 -23.77 14.97 -0.49
C THR A 265 -24.79 13.82 -0.41
N LEU A 266 -25.95 13.95 -1.08
CA LEU A 266 -27.00 12.91 -1.05
C LEU A 266 -26.55 11.68 -1.85
N LEU A 267 -25.98 11.90 -3.04
CA LEU A 267 -25.41 10.84 -3.86
C LEU A 267 -24.24 10.17 -3.16
N LEU A 268 -23.34 10.94 -2.54
CA LEU A 268 -22.22 10.42 -1.79
C LEU A 268 -22.68 9.50 -0.66
N LYS A 269 -23.70 9.93 0.10
CA LYS A 269 -24.33 9.15 1.16
C LYS A 269 -24.95 7.87 0.61
N ALA A 270 -25.75 7.94 -0.45
CA ALA A 270 -26.38 6.77 -1.07
C ALA A 270 -25.36 5.74 -1.55
N ARG A 271 -24.27 6.18 -2.19
CA ARG A 271 -23.18 5.31 -2.63
C ARG A 271 -22.43 4.67 -1.44
N SER A 272 -22.20 5.42 -0.37
CA SER A 272 -21.62 4.92 0.87
C SER A 272 -22.51 3.84 1.52
N GLU A 273 -23.80 4.09 1.61
CA GLU A 273 -24.79 3.12 2.13
C GLU A 273 -24.84 1.85 1.27
N TYR A 274 -24.74 1.98 -0.05
CA TYR A 274 -24.64 0.84 -0.96
C TYR A 274 -23.37 0.01 -0.68
N ILE A 275 -22.21 0.64 -0.47
CA ILE A 275 -20.97 -0.08 -0.09
C ILE A 275 -21.19 -0.79 1.26
N LEU A 276 -21.72 -0.09 2.25
CA LEU A 276 -21.96 -0.63 3.59
C LEU A 276 -22.95 -1.81 3.59
N SER A 277 -23.97 -1.80 2.72
CA SER A 277 -24.93 -2.90 2.58
C SER A 277 -24.30 -4.18 2.00
N ASN A 278 -23.20 -4.04 1.26
CA ASN A 278 -22.43 -5.16 0.69
C ASN A 278 -21.28 -5.64 1.61
N ILE A 279 -21.11 -5.03 2.78
CA ILE A 279 -20.09 -5.43 3.75
C ILE A 279 -20.60 -6.56 4.66
N ASN A 280 -19.87 -7.66 4.67
CA ASN A 280 -20.02 -8.68 5.71
C ASN A 280 -19.28 -8.22 6.97
N LYS A 281 -20.04 -7.75 7.95
CA LYS A 281 -19.49 -7.23 9.22
C LYS A 281 -18.79 -8.31 10.08
N ASN A 282 -18.96 -9.59 9.76
CA ASN A 282 -18.39 -10.74 10.46
C ASN A 282 -17.30 -11.46 9.65
N GLU A 283 -16.71 -10.79 8.65
CA GLU A 283 -15.63 -11.35 7.86
C GLU A 283 -14.35 -11.53 8.72
N LYS A 284 -13.45 -12.40 8.27
CA LYS A 284 -12.18 -12.66 8.94
C LYS A 284 -11.35 -11.39 9.00
N GLN A 285 -10.78 -11.12 10.18
CA GLN A 285 -9.88 -10.00 10.41
C GLN A 285 -8.52 -10.22 9.76
N ASN A 286 -7.91 -9.16 9.24
CA ASN A 286 -6.55 -9.16 8.73
C ASN A 286 -5.55 -9.05 9.88
N LYS A 287 -4.63 -10.00 10.01
CA LYS A 287 -3.60 -10.05 11.07
C LYS A 287 -2.21 -10.24 10.46
N ASN A 288 -1.18 -9.86 11.20
CA ASN A 288 0.21 -9.94 10.74
C ASN A 288 0.59 -11.34 10.23
N PHE A 289 0.31 -12.38 11.01
CA PHE A 289 0.59 -13.78 10.65
C PHE A 289 -0.61 -14.53 10.05
N LYS A 290 -1.70 -13.81 9.75
CA LYS A 290 -2.86 -14.31 9.00
C LYS A 290 -3.35 -13.24 8.03
N PRO A 291 -2.58 -12.94 6.97
CA PRO A 291 -2.79 -11.83 6.07
C PRO A 291 -3.89 -12.11 5.04
N VAL A 292 -5.13 -12.24 5.53
CA VAL A 292 -6.28 -12.61 4.67
C VAL A 292 -6.60 -11.55 3.62
N LEU A 293 -6.30 -10.29 3.89
CA LEU A 293 -6.51 -9.20 2.95
C LEU A 293 -5.53 -9.31 1.78
N TYR A 294 -4.24 -9.56 2.05
CA TYR A 294 -3.23 -9.80 1.02
C TYR A 294 -3.61 -10.96 0.08
N PHE A 295 -4.01 -12.11 0.65
CA PHE A 295 -4.42 -13.24 -0.18
C PHE A 295 -5.69 -12.98 -0.98
N ASN A 296 -6.64 -12.21 -0.43
CA ASN A 296 -7.85 -11.85 -1.17
C ASN A 296 -7.56 -10.82 -2.26
N GLU A 297 -6.61 -9.89 -2.03
CA GLU A 297 -6.14 -8.94 -3.03
C GLU A 297 -5.50 -9.65 -4.21
N LEU A 298 -4.67 -10.66 -3.95
CA LEU A 298 -4.10 -11.51 -5.00
C LEU A 298 -5.21 -12.21 -5.82
N ARG A 299 -6.25 -12.73 -5.16
CA ARG A 299 -7.41 -13.34 -5.85
C ARG A 299 -8.17 -12.30 -6.69
N TYR A 300 -8.34 -11.12 -6.15
CA TYR A 300 -8.99 -10.01 -6.85
C TYR A 300 -8.22 -9.65 -8.12
N TRP A 301 -6.91 -9.51 -8.03
CA TRP A 301 -6.05 -9.28 -9.19
C TRP A 301 -6.15 -10.41 -10.22
N LEU A 302 -6.09 -11.68 -9.79
CA LEU A 302 -6.24 -12.84 -10.68
C LEU A 302 -7.63 -12.89 -11.34
N SER A 303 -8.68 -12.36 -10.71
CA SER A 303 -10.03 -12.36 -11.27
C SER A 303 -10.18 -11.49 -12.54
N TYR A 304 -9.28 -10.52 -12.74
CA TYR A 304 -9.26 -9.71 -13.96
C TYR A 304 -8.91 -10.52 -15.22
N PHE A 305 -8.11 -11.59 -15.07
CA PHE A 305 -7.65 -12.37 -16.21
C PHE A 305 -8.69 -13.37 -16.71
N LYS A 306 -9.79 -13.62 -15.96
CA LYS A 306 -10.88 -14.57 -16.28
C LYS A 306 -10.41 -15.95 -16.74
N GLU A 307 -9.15 -16.32 -16.44
CA GLU A 307 -8.54 -17.55 -16.85
C GLU A 307 -8.94 -18.72 -15.95
N ASN A 308 -9.18 -19.87 -16.57
CA ASN A 308 -9.42 -21.11 -15.81
C ASN A 308 -8.08 -21.82 -15.57
N TYR A 309 -7.45 -21.50 -14.44
CA TYR A 309 -6.16 -22.08 -14.05
C TYR A 309 -6.23 -23.58 -13.68
N PHE A 310 -7.42 -24.18 -13.68
CA PHE A 310 -7.60 -25.60 -13.34
C PHE A 310 -6.75 -26.50 -14.23
N TRP A 311 -6.76 -26.30 -15.53
CA TRP A 311 -5.98 -27.09 -16.49
C TRP A 311 -4.48 -26.93 -16.31
N PHE A 312 -4.03 -25.72 -15.95
CA PHE A 312 -2.62 -25.46 -15.65
C PHE A 312 -2.17 -26.23 -14.40
N PHE A 313 -2.91 -26.16 -13.30
CA PHE A 313 -2.59 -26.89 -12.08
C PHE A 313 -2.71 -28.39 -12.24
N LEU A 314 -3.69 -28.88 -13.04
CA LEU A 314 -3.84 -30.28 -13.36
C LEU A 314 -2.61 -30.80 -14.15
N MET A 315 -2.18 -30.05 -15.18
CA MET A 315 -0.98 -30.39 -15.95
C MET A 315 0.27 -30.41 -15.05
N LEU A 316 0.44 -29.42 -14.20
CA LEU A 316 1.55 -29.36 -13.25
C LEU A 316 1.54 -30.56 -12.29
N LEU A 317 0.37 -30.91 -11.76
CA LEU A 317 0.20 -32.09 -10.91
C LEU A 317 0.59 -33.40 -11.62
N ILE A 318 0.16 -33.57 -12.86
CA ILE A 318 0.53 -34.75 -13.69
C ILE A 318 2.05 -34.78 -13.88
N ILE A 319 2.70 -33.67 -14.20
CA ILE A 319 4.17 -33.60 -14.35
C ILE A 319 4.86 -34.00 -13.04
N ILE A 320 4.39 -33.50 -11.88
CA ILE A 320 4.94 -33.84 -10.58
C ILE A 320 4.79 -35.36 -10.28
N ILE A 321 3.60 -35.92 -10.55
CA ILE A 321 3.35 -37.36 -10.34
C ILE A 321 4.29 -38.20 -11.24
N LEU A 322 4.41 -37.84 -12.53
CA LEU A 322 5.30 -38.53 -13.46
C LEU A 322 6.78 -38.40 -13.04
N ALA A 323 7.20 -37.26 -12.53
CA ALA A 323 8.53 -37.07 -12.01
C ALA A 323 8.79 -37.95 -10.79
N ILE A 324 7.88 -38.01 -9.83
CA ILE A 324 8.01 -38.82 -8.61
C ILE A 324 8.12 -40.33 -8.95
N THR A 325 7.35 -40.82 -9.94
CA THR A 325 7.42 -42.25 -10.34
C THR A 325 8.74 -42.66 -10.99
N ARG A 326 9.55 -41.69 -11.46
CA ARG A 326 10.85 -41.91 -12.09
C ARG A 326 12.03 -41.73 -11.14
N VAL A 327 11.81 -41.22 -9.92
CA VAL A 327 12.85 -40.89 -8.97
C VAL A 327 13.14 -42.04 -8.02
N LYS A 328 14.43 -42.34 -7.78
CA LYS A 328 14.85 -43.38 -6.79
C LYS A 328 14.51 -42.88 -5.37
N PHE A 329 14.24 -43.81 -4.46
CA PHE A 329 13.84 -43.51 -3.07
C PHE A 329 14.84 -42.58 -2.34
N ILE A 330 16.15 -42.80 -2.56
CA ILE A 330 17.23 -41.98 -1.97
C ILE A 330 17.17 -40.53 -2.50
N THR A 331 16.92 -40.37 -3.81
CA THR A 331 16.80 -39.04 -4.42
C THR A 331 15.53 -38.32 -3.94
N LEU A 332 14.45 -39.05 -3.66
CA LEU A 332 13.24 -38.49 -3.07
C LEU A 332 13.51 -37.96 -1.66
N GLY A 333 14.30 -38.67 -0.85
CA GLY A 333 14.72 -38.22 0.49
C GLY A 333 15.53 -36.91 0.43
N LEU A 334 16.49 -36.79 -0.51
CA LEU A 334 17.25 -35.57 -0.72
C LEU A 334 16.36 -34.41 -1.22
N PHE A 335 15.43 -34.71 -2.12
CA PHE A 335 14.47 -33.73 -2.62
C PHE A 335 13.56 -33.20 -1.50
N THR A 336 13.02 -34.07 -0.64
CA THR A 336 12.16 -33.66 0.47
C THR A 336 12.93 -32.84 1.51
N ALA A 337 14.18 -33.17 1.79
CA ALA A 337 15.05 -32.38 2.67
C ALA A 337 15.31 -30.98 2.11
N GLY A 338 15.68 -30.88 0.83
CA GLY A 338 15.88 -29.59 0.15
C GLY A 338 14.60 -28.76 0.10
N PHE A 339 13.47 -29.38 -0.23
CA PHE A 339 12.17 -28.71 -0.24
C PHE A 339 11.78 -28.17 1.15
N SER A 340 11.99 -28.97 2.21
CA SER A 340 11.71 -28.54 3.58
C SER A 340 12.61 -27.38 4.00
N SER A 341 13.89 -27.42 3.65
CA SER A 341 14.83 -26.31 3.92
C SER A 341 14.39 -25.02 3.24
N SER A 342 14.08 -25.08 1.93
CA SER A 342 13.59 -23.90 1.20
C SER A 342 12.25 -23.38 1.74
N ALA A 343 11.36 -24.27 2.18
CA ALA A 343 10.09 -23.84 2.80
C ALA A 343 10.33 -23.09 4.11
N ILE A 344 11.25 -23.57 4.95
CA ILE A 344 11.63 -22.90 6.21
C ILE A 344 12.26 -21.53 5.90
N GLU A 345 13.17 -21.44 4.92
CA GLU A 345 13.75 -20.18 4.48
C GLU A 345 12.68 -19.16 4.09
N ILE A 346 11.71 -19.53 3.25
CA ILE A 346 10.59 -18.65 2.86
C ILE A 346 9.79 -18.19 4.07
N ILE A 347 9.51 -19.09 5.04
CA ILE A 347 8.79 -18.75 6.26
C ILE A 347 9.59 -17.75 7.10
N ILE A 348 10.89 -17.92 7.22
CA ILE A 348 11.78 -16.99 7.95
C ILE A 348 11.79 -15.62 7.27
N LEU A 349 11.98 -15.58 5.95
CA LEU A 349 11.96 -14.34 5.16
C LEU A 349 10.62 -13.60 5.32
N PHE A 350 9.52 -14.33 5.21
CA PHE A 350 8.19 -13.75 5.37
C PHE A 350 7.98 -13.22 6.79
N SER A 351 8.38 -13.98 7.81
CA SER A 351 8.28 -13.56 9.22
C SER A 351 9.12 -12.32 9.48
N PHE A 352 10.33 -12.27 8.94
CA PHE A 352 11.21 -11.10 9.05
C PHE A 352 10.58 -9.87 8.39
N GLN A 353 9.99 -10.03 7.20
CA GLN A 353 9.28 -8.94 6.50
C GLN A 353 8.09 -8.43 7.31
N VAL A 354 7.33 -9.31 7.95
CA VAL A 354 6.20 -8.93 8.81
C VAL A 354 6.66 -8.16 10.03
N ILE A 355 7.80 -8.50 10.63
CA ILE A 355 8.31 -7.87 11.86
C ILE A 355 9.01 -6.54 11.56
N TYR A 356 9.94 -6.53 10.61
CA TYR A 356 10.84 -5.40 10.35
C TYR A 356 10.41 -4.50 9.18
N GLY A 357 9.54 -4.98 8.28
CA GLY A 357 8.98 -4.19 7.20
C GLY A 357 9.82 -4.10 5.93
N TYR A 358 11.08 -4.52 5.94
CA TYR A 358 11.95 -4.55 4.77
C TYR A 358 12.94 -5.71 4.88
N ILE A 359 13.19 -6.38 3.75
CA ILE A 359 14.09 -7.55 3.71
C ILE A 359 15.08 -7.49 2.55
N TYR A 360 14.99 -6.48 1.67
CA TYR A 360 15.69 -6.51 0.39
C TYR A 360 17.20 -6.77 0.52
N GLN A 361 17.89 -6.10 1.43
CA GLN A 361 19.32 -6.40 1.72
C GLN A 361 19.51 -7.66 2.56
N MET A 362 18.58 -7.95 3.47
CA MET A 362 18.71 -9.09 4.38
C MET A 362 18.46 -10.43 3.65
N THR A 363 17.74 -10.40 2.52
CA THR A 363 17.50 -11.61 1.71
C THR A 363 18.81 -12.28 1.33
N GLY A 364 19.79 -11.51 0.83
CA GLY A 364 21.11 -12.06 0.47
C GLY A 364 21.85 -12.69 1.65
N ILE A 365 21.79 -12.08 2.83
CA ILE A 365 22.45 -12.61 4.04
C ILE A 365 21.76 -13.88 4.52
N ILE A 366 20.43 -13.89 4.56
CA ILE A 366 19.62 -15.05 4.99
C ILE A 366 19.85 -16.23 4.02
N THR A 367 19.81 -15.98 2.71
CA THR A 367 20.00 -17.03 1.69
C THR A 367 21.40 -17.63 1.71
N VAL A 368 22.45 -16.85 2.03
CA VAL A 368 23.83 -17.34 2.11
C VAL A 368 24.11 -18.06 3.42
N SER A 369 23.35 -17.81 4.49
CA SER A 369 23.54 -18.45 5.80
C SER A 369 22.88 -19.83 5.90
N TYR A 370 22.11 -20.25 4.91
CA TYR A 370 21.49 -21.55 4.76
C TYR A 370 22.26 -22.43 3.75
#